data_e4acaf4a7a7d7e9164e238fd97475d59
#
_entry.id   e4acaf4a7a7d7e9164e238fd97475d59
#
_cell.length_a   1.000
_cell.length_b   1.000
_cell.length_c   1.000
_cell.angle_alpha   90.00
_cell.angle_beta   90.00
_cell.angle_gamma   90.00
#
_symmetry.space_group_name_H-M   'P 1'
#
loop_
_entity.id
_entity.type
_entity.pdbx_description
1 polymer ?
#
loop_
_entity_poly.entity_id
_entity_poly.type
_entity_poly.pdbx_seq_one_letter_code
_entity_poly.pdbx_strand_id
1 'polypeptide(L)'
;MKKWYSKYLQVYGKPFSYAPAAVVEEVRGKLAGLQSEQPLVTVSLIGYNEERHLLACLWSLSEMQCRYPVEIIGVDNESKDRTAEIYRATGVPYYTETRHSCGFARLCGLSHARGKYHVKIDSDT
;
A
#
# COMPACT_ATOMS: atom_id res chain seq x y z
N MET A 1 20.54 -2.81 -20.45
CA MET A 1 19.24 -2.11 -20.34
C MET A 1 18.59 -2.42 -19.01
N LYS A 2 18.22 -1.39 -18.26
CA LYS A 2 17.49 -1.60 -17.01
C LYS A 2 16.04 -1.97 -17.32
N LYS A 3 15.57 -3.04 -16.68
CA LYS A 3 14.16 -3.41 -16.79
C LYS A 3 13.32 -2.43 -15.99
N TRP A 4 12.11 -2.13 -16.47
CA TRP A 4 11.21 -1.17 -15.83
C TRP A 4 10.88 -1.56 -14.37
N TYR A 5 10.95 -2.83 -14.03
CA TYR A 5 10.65 -3.33 -12.69
C TYR A 5 11.89 -3.45 -11.79
N SER A 6 13.01 -2.84 -12.15
CA SER A 6 14.26 -3.01 -11.38
C SER A 6 14.13 -2.49 -9.95
N LYS A 7 13.40 -1.39 -9.75
CA LYS A 7 13.18 -0.84 -8.41
C LYS A 7 12.31 -1.75 -7.55
N TYR A 8 11.35 -2.43 -8.16
CA TYR A 8 10.55 -3.42 -7.46
C TYR A 8 11.45 -4.52 -6.88
N LEU A 9 12.38 -5.03 -7.69
CA LEU A 9 13.29 -6.09 -7.26
C LEU A 9 14.27 -5.63 -6.19
N GLN A 10 14.55 -4.32 -6.09
CA GLN A 10 15.42 -3.80 -5.04
C GLN A 10 14.79 -3.92 -3.64
N VAL A 11 13.48 -3.93 -3.57
CA VAL A 11 12.77 -3.90 -2.28
C VAL A 11 11.97 -5.16 -2.01
N TYR A 12 11.64 -5.93 -3.04
CA TYR A 12 10.84 -7.15 -2.89
C TYR A 12 11.57 -8.19 -2.02
N GLY A 13 10.87 -8.71 -1.03
CA GLY A 13 11.37 -9.79 -0.18
C GLY A 13 12.45 -9.36 0.82
N LYS A 14 12.74 -8.07 0.91
CA LYS A 14 13.79 -7.54 1.80
C LYS A 14 13.19 -6.81 3.00
N PRO A 15 13.86 -6.82 4.15
CA PRO A 15 13.42 -6.01 5.29
C PRO A 15 13.37 -4.52 4.91
N PHE A 16 12.48 -3.77 5.54
CA PHE A 16 12.33 -2.35 5.25
C PHE A 16 13.61 -1.56 5.51
N SER A 17 14.43 -2.00 6.46
CA SER A 17 15.71 -1.35 6.76
C SER A 17 16.67 -1.33 5.56
N TYR A 18 16.48 -2.20 4.57
CA TYR A 18 17.32 -2.25 3.37
C TYR A 18 16.76 -1.42 2.23
N ALA A 19 15.57 -0.83 2.39
CA ALA A 19 14.96 -0.05 1.32
C ALA A 19 15.76 1.24 1.08
N PRO A 20 16.14 1.52 -0.19
CA PRO A 20 16.79 2.80 -0.51
C PRO A 20 15.86 3.96 -0.20
N ALA A 21 16.36 4.99 0.48
CA ALA A 21 15.58 6.18 0.82
C ALA A 21 14.99 6.84 -0.43
N ALA A 22 15.75 6.86 -1.52
CA ALA A 22 15.29 7.46 -2.78
C ALA A 22 14.07 6.72 -3.34
N VAL A 23 14.01 5.40 -3.20
CA VAL A 23 12.85 4.61 -3.65
C VAL A 23 11.64 4.92 -2.80
N VAL A 24 11.80 5.00 -1.48
CA VAL A 24 10.70 5.34 -0.56
C VAL A 24 10.13 6.72 -0.89
N GLU A 25 11.00 7.72 -1.10
CA GLU A 25 10.57 9.08 -1.44
C GLU A 25 9.87 9.14 -2.79
N GLU A 26 10.35 8.39 -3.77
CA GLU A 26 9.70 8.32 -5.08
C GLU A 26 8.30 7.72 -4.97
N VAL A 27 8.16 6.61 -4.24
CA VAL A 27 6.86 5.98 -4.02
C VAL A 27 5.92 6.95 -3.31
N ARG A 28 6.41 7.62 -2.27
CA ARG A 28 5.61 8.60 -1.53
C ARG A 28 5.08 9.70 -2.43
N GLY A 29 5.94 10.28 -3.26
CA GLY A 29 5.55 11.37 -4.16
C GLY A 29 4.54 10.93 -5.21
N LYS A 30 4.75 9.77 -5.82
CA LYS A 30 3.85 9.24 -6.84
C LYS A 30 2.49 8.86 -6.26
N LEU A 31 2.47 8.23 -5.09
CA LEU A 31 1.21 7.89 -4.44
C LEU A 31 0.43 9.14 -4.03
N ALA A 32 1.12 10.17 -3.53
CA ALA A 32 0.47 11.43 -3.19
C ALA A 32 -0.20 12.05 -4.42
N GLY A 33 0.42 11.96 -5.59
CA GLY A 33 -0.15 12.45 -6.83
C GLY A 33 -1.35 11.65 -7.33
N LEU A 34 -1.51 10.41 -6.91
CA LEU A 34 -2.65 9.57 -7.27
C LEU A 34 -3.85 9.77 -6.34
N GLN A 35 -3.63 10.19 -5.09
CA GLN A 35 -4.71 10.30 -4.11
C GLN A 35 -5.70 11.39 -4.49
N SER A 36 -6.98 11.07 -4.50
CA SER A 36 -8.07 12.00 -4.77
C SER A 36 -8.91 12.21 -3.51
N GLU A 37 -9.36 13.44 -3.30
CA GLU A 37 -10.29 13.76 -2.21
C GLU A 37 -11.72 13.32 -2.53
N GLN A 38 -12.03 13.09 -3.81
CA GLN A 38 -13.34 12.62 -4.27
C GLN A 38 -13.15 11.38 -5.13
N PRO A 39 -12.73 10.24 -4.55
CA PRO A 39 -12.40 9.06 -5.33
C PRO A 39 -13.64 8.37 -5.88
N LEU A 40 -13.52 7.84 -7.09
CA LEU A 40 -14.47 6.89 -7.65
C LEU A 40 -14.13 5.48 -7.21
N VAL A 41 -12.84 5.17 -7.10
CA VAL A 41 -12.33 3.84 -6.76
C VAL A 41 -11.48 3.94 -5.50
N THR A 42 -11.72 3.04 -4.56
CA THR A 42 -10.85 2.85 -3.41
C THR A 42 -10.05 1.55 -3.59
N VAL A 43 -8.73 1.65 -3.50
CA VAL A 43 -7.85 0.49 -3.45
C VAL A 43 -7.41 0.32 -2.00
N SER A 44 -7.77 -0.81 -1.38
CA SER A 44 -7.32 -1.11 -0.03
C SER A 44 -6.30 -2.24 -0.04
N LEU A 45 -5.18 -1.99 0.64
CA LEU A 45 -4.11 -2.95 0.87
C LEU A 45 -4.25 -3.53 2.25
N ILE A 46 -4.27 -4.84 2.34
CA ILE A 46 -4.41 -5.55 3.61
C ILE A 46 -3.12 -6.29 3.87
N GLY A 47 -2.59 -6.17 5.07
CA GLY A 47 -1.36 -6.85 5.43
C GLY A 47 -1.27 -7.18 6.91
N TYR A 48 -0.64 -8.32 7.18
CA TYR A 48 -0.25 -8.73 8.51
C TYR A 48 1.18 -9.24 8.44
N ASN A 49 2.11 -8.54 9.12
CA ASN A 49 3.54 -8.88 9.10
C ASN A 49 4.08 -8.98 7.66
N GLU A 50 3.80 -7.96 6.86
CA GLU A 50 4.17 -7.91 5.44
C GLU A 50 5.29 -6.91 5.15
N GLU A 51 6.16 -6.66 6.13
CA GLU A 51 7.26 -5.70 5.97
C GLU A 51 8.16 -5.99 4.76
N ARG A 52 8.28 -7.27 4.35
CA ARG A 52 9.13 -7.66 3.23
C ARG A 52 8.48 -7.47 1.86
N HIS A 53 7.17 -7.28 1.79
CA HIS A 53 6.43 -7.25 0.52
C HIS A 53 5.65 -5.96 0.30
N LEU A 54 5.28 -5.26 1.38
CA LEU A 54 4.39 -4.12 1.29
C LEU A 54 4.99 -2.99 0.43
N LEU A 55 6.25 -2.66 0.62
CA LEU A 55 6.86 -1.55 -0.14
C LEU A 55 6.90 -1.86 -1.64
N ALA A 56 7.21 -3.11 -2.02
CA ALA A 56 7.19 -3.51 -3.43
C ALA A 56 5.78 -3.41 -4.01
N CYS A 57 4.77 -3.80 -3.26
CA CYS A 57 3.37 -3.66 -3.67
C CYS A 57 3.01 -2.18 -3.87
N LEU A 58 3.39 -1.32 -2.93
CA LEU A 58 3.16 0.12 -3.03
C LEU A 58 3.91 0.73 -4.20
N TRP A 59 5.13 0.27 -4.47
CA TRP A 59 5.86 0.72 -5.66
C TRP A 59 5.07 0.40 -6.92
N SER A 60 4.54 -0.83 -7.03
CA SER A 60 3.74 -1.23 -8.19
C SER A 60 2.51 -0.33 -8.34
N LEU A 61 1.81 -0.04 -7.24
CA LEU A 61 0.66 0.86 -7.27
C LEU A 61 1.05 2.27 -7.65
N SER A 62 2.23 2.74 -7.25
CA SER A 62 2.71 4.08 -7.58
C SER A 62 2.93 4.28 -9.08
N GLU A 63 3.13 3.19 -9.82
CA GLU A 63 3.28 3.22 -11.27
C GLU A 63 1.93 3.11 -12.01
N MET A 64 0.84 3.03 -11.26
CA MET A 64 -0.50 2.87 -11.85
C MET A 64 -0.88 4.08 -12.68
N GLN A 65 -1.46 3.81 -13.85
CA GLN A 65 -2.07 4.82 -14.69
C GLN A 65 -3.58 4.57 -14.69
N CYS A 66 -4.30 5.50 -14.09
CA CYS A 66 -5.75 5.38 -14.00
C CYS A 66 -6.38 6.73 -14.30
N ARG A 67 -7.33 6.73 -15.25
CA ARG A 67 -8.03 7.97 -15.62
C ARG A 67 -9.17 8.31 -14.66
N TYR A 68 -9.52 7.41 -13.77
CA TYR A 68 -10.53 7.67 -12.75
C TYR A 68 -9.88 8.10 -11.45
N PRO A 69 -10.52 8.97 -10.66
CA PRO A 69 -9.96 9.38 -9.38
C PRO A 69 -9.95 8.20 -8.40
N VAL A 70 -8.81 8.00 -7.75
CA VAL A 70 -8.61 6.88 -6.82
C VAL A 70 -8.18 7.38 -5.45
N GLU A 71 -8.41 6.57 -4.43
CA GLU A 71 -7.72 6.65 -3.16
C GLU A 71 -7.08 5.30 -2.87
N ILE A 72 -5.93 5.33 -2.22
CA ILE A 72 -5.22 4.15 -1.77
C ILE A 72 -5.18 4.21 -0.25
N ILE A 73 -5.71 3.19 0.41
CA ILE A 73 -5.69 3.08 1.87
C ILE A 73 -5.09 1.76 2.28
N GLY A 74 -4.53 1.72 3.48
CA GLY A 74 -3.97 0.52 4.05
C GLY A 74 -4.80 0.01 5.22
N VAL A 75 -4.77 -1.29 5.44
CA VAL A 75 -5.27 -1.92 6.67
C VAL A 75 -4.15 -2.76 7.25
N ASP A 76 -3.72 -2.43 8.44
CA ASP A 76 -2.75 -3.20 9.19
C ASP A 76 -3.50 -4.06 10.21
N ASN A 77 -3.38 -5.37 10.09
CA ASN A 77 -4.06 -6.31 10.96
C ASN A 77 -3.25 -6.54 12.26
N GLU A 78 -2.81 -5.43 12.85
CA GLU A 78 -2.04 -5.40 14.09
C GLU A 78 -0.71 -6.13 13.95
N SER A 79 0.07 -5.75 12.93
CA SER A 79 1.38 -6.33 12.67
C SER A 79 2.37 -6.03 13.81
N LYS A 80 3.28 -6.98 14.04
CA LYS A 80 4.33 -6.86 15.06
C LYS A 80 5.67 -6.43 14.45
N ASP A 81 5.75 -6.38 13.13
CA ASP A 81 6.94 -5.93 12.41
C ASP A 81 6.79 -4.46 11.97
N ARG A 82 7.53 -4.03 10.96
CA ARG A 82 7.55 -2.64 10.50
C ARG A 82 6.49 -2.34 9.43
N THR A 83 5.47 -3.18 9.27
CA THR A 83 4.42 -2.98 8.27
C THR A 83 3.76 -1.60 8.39
N ALA A 84 3.30 -1.24 9.60
CA ALA A 84 2.66 0.06 9.81
C ALA A 84 3.61 1.23 9.51
N GLU A 85 4.89 1.07 9.82
CA GLU A 85 5.90 2.09 9.53
C GLU A 85 6.03 2.35 8.03
N ILE A 86 5.89 1.31 7.20
CA ILE A 86 5.95 1.46 5.75
C ILE A 86 4.79 2.32 5.25
N TYR A 87 3.58 2.13 5.77
CA TYR A 87 2.46 3.00 5.44
C TYR A 87 2.77 4.46 5.80
N ARG A 88 3.30 4.69 6.99
CA ARG A 88 3.67 6.05 7.42
C ARG A 88 4.74 6.66 6.54
N ALA A 89 5.77 5.88 6.21
CA ALA A 89 6.89 6.38 5.40
C ALA A 89 6.47 6.72 3.97
N THR A 90 5.50 6.01 3.43
CA THR A 90 4.99 6.24 2.07
C THR A 90 3.79 7.17 2.01
N GLY A 91 3.33 7.67 3.17
CA GLY A 91 2.21 8.61 3.23
C GLY A 91 0.84 8.01 2.95
N VAL A 92 0.73 6.70 2.95
CA VAL A 92 -0.55 6.01 2.73
C VAL A 92 -1.38 6.05 4.00
N PRO A 93 -2.61 6.60 3.97
CA PRO A 93 -3.50 6.51 5.12
C PRO A 93 -3.79 5.04 5.43
N TYR A 94 -3.73 4.67 6.70
CA TYR A 94 -3.99 3.29 7.07
C TYR A 94 -4.77 3.21 8.37
N TYR A 95 -5.42 2.07 8.57
CA TYR A 95 -6.25 1.78 9.74
C TYR A 95 -5.79 0.47 10.35
N THR A 96 -5.84 0.38 11.67
CA THR A 96 -5.46 -0.84 12.38
C THR A 96 -6.71 -1.64 12.72
N GLU A 97 -6.75 -2.89 12.28
CA GLU A 97 -7.80 -3.83 12.64
C GLU A 97 -7.25 -4.83 13.65
N THR A 98 -7.80 -4.81 14.86
CA THR A 98 -7.31 -5.65 15.95
C THR A 98 -7.84 -7.07 15.93
N ARG A 99 -8.93 -7.31 15.19
CA ARG A 99 -9.48 -8.66 15.03
C ARG A 99 -8.67 -9.40 13.97
N HIS A 100 -7.94 -10.43 14.38
CA HIS A 100 -6.99 -11.12 13.51
C HIS A 100 -7.70 -12.08 12.55
N SER A 101 -8.14 -11.54 11.42
CA SER A 101 -8.66 -12.35 10.32
C SER A 101 -8.68 -11.51 9.04
N CYS A 102 -8.48 -12.18 7.90
CA CYS A 102 -8.57 -11.53 6.59
C CYS A 102 -9.97 -10.93 6.37
N GLY A 103 -11.01 -11.60 6.85
CA GLY A 103 -12.39 -11.12 6.72
C GLY A 103 -12.60 -9.80 7.44
N PHE A 104 -12.14 -9.68 8.68
CA PHE A 104 -12.26 -8.44 9.43
C PHE A 104 -11.40 -7.33 8.84
N ALA A 105 -10.20 -7.66 8.36
CA ALA A 105 -9.33 -6.68 7.71
C ALA A 105 -9.97 -6.14 6.43
N ARG A 106 -10.59 -6.99 5.63
CA ARG A 106 -11.32 -6.57 4.43
C ARG A 106 -12.52 -5.70 4.77
N LEU A 107 -13.25 -6.07 5.82
CA LEU A 107 -14.39 -5.28 6.29
C LEU A 107 -13.93 -3.90 6.77
N CYS A 108 -12.81 -3.83 7.48
CA CYS A 108 -12.22 -2.56 7.90
C CYS A 108 -11.91 -1.67 6.70
N GLY A 109 -11.26 -2.22 5.67
CA GLY A 109 -10.97 -1.49 4.44
C GLY A 109 -12.25 -1.00 3.77
N LEU A 110 -13.26 -1.86 3.67
CA LEU A 110 -14.54 -1.49 3.07
C LEU A 110 -15.23 -0.37 3.86
N SER A 111 -15.19 -0.43 5.19
CA SER A 111 -15.86 0.57 6.03
C SER A 111 -15.23 1.95 5.92
N HIS A 112 -13.97 2.06 5.54
CA HIS A 112 -13.27 3.33 5.36
C HIS A 112 -13.19 3.76 3.89
N ALA A 113 -13.63 2.91 2.95
CA ALA A 113 -13.61 3.23 1.53
C ALA A 113 -14.63 4.32 1.21
N ARG A 114 -14.17 5.36 0.49
CA ARG A 114 -15.03 6.46 0.05
C ARG A 114 -15.45 6.31 -1.41
N GLY A 115 -14.75 5.49 -2.17
CA GLY A 115 -15.05 5.26 -3.58
C GLY A 115 -16.31 4.43 -3.78
N LYS A 116 -16.97 4.64 -4.91
CA LYS A 116 -18.11 3.83 -5.31
C LYS A 116 -17.70 2.38 -5.56
N TYR A 117 -16.50 2.18 -6.08
CA TYR A 117 -15.95 0.86 -6.35
C TYR A 117 -14.80 0.59 -5.39
N HIS A 118 -14.68 -0.66 -4.96
CA HIS A 118 -13.68 -1.05 -4.00
C HIS A 118 -12.85 -2.22 -4.54
N VAL A 119 -11.54 -2.02 -4.61
CA VAL A 119 -10.57 -3.04 -5.02
C VAL A 119 -9.75 -3.43 -3.80
N LYS A 120 -9.68 -4.71 -3.51
CA LYS A 120 -8.91 -5.26 -2.39
C LYS A 120 -7.66 -5.93 -2.94
N ILE A 121 -6.52 -5.61 -2.35
CA ILE A 121 -5.23 -6.18 -2.74
C ILE A 121 -4.52 -6.68 -1.48
N ASP A 122 -4.04 -7.91 -1.52
CA ASP A 122 -3.16 -8.44 -0.48
C ASP A 122 -1.75 -7.90 -0.72
N SER A 123 -1.07 -7.48 0.34
CA SER A 123 0.21 -6.77 0.22
C SER A 123 1.36 -7.64 -0.26
N ASP A 124 1.19 -8.95 -0.31
CA ASP A 124 2.17 -9.90 -0.85
C ASP A 124 1.93 -10.25 -2.34
N THR A 125 0.98 -9.59 -2.96
CA THR A 125 0.63 -9.83 -4.36
C THR A 125 1.63 -9.22 -5.35
#